data_7ebf84bcb2e1044b0c2e5091a9f5c584
#
_entry.id   7ebf84bcb2e1044b0c2e5091a9f5c584
#
_cell.length_a   1.000
_cell.length_b   1.000
_cell.length_c   1.000
_cell.angle_alpha   90.00
_cell.angle_beta   90.00
_cell.angle_gamma   90.00
#
_symmetry.space_group_name_H-M   'P 1'
#
loop_
_entity.id
_entity.type
_entity.pdbx_description
1 polymer ?
#
loop_
_entity_poly.entity_id
_entity_poly.type
_entity_poly.pdbx_seq_one_letter_code
_entity_poly.pdbx_strand_id
1 'polypeptide(L)'
;GGPPKAVLGYFRGHRRVGLEDCRRAGDGPWRLLIVGINPGLWTVAVNAPFAHPGNRFWPSLTRAGVIDEHVDVSRGMSQRQADALVRRGIALTNLVARPTARADELSREELRTGGVALVERVAALHPRTVAIVGITAFRTAFRRPHARIGLQDASDLNGWPGSSALWVVPQPSG
;
A
#
# COMPACT_ATOMS: atom_id res chain seq x y z
N GLY A 1 -11.35 6.44 18.65
CA GLY A 1 -10.26 7.03 17.91
C GLY A 1 -10.30 6.56 16.47
N GLY A 2 -10.20 7.47 15.51
CA GLY A 2 -10.21 7.15 14.10
C GLY A 2 -8.97 6.34 13.69
N PRO A 3 -8.98 5.71 12.49
CA PRO A 3 -7.87 4.92 12.01
C PRO A 3 -6.60 5.76 11.83
N PRO A 4 -5.44 5.13 11.94
CA PRO A 4 -4.17 5.82 11.76
C PRO A 4 -4.06 6.46 10.38
N LYS A 5 -3.64 7.73 10.32
CA LYS A 5 -3.55 8.53 9.09
C LYS A 5 -2.58 7.97 8.04
N ALA A 6 -1.67 7.09 8.43
CA ALA A 6 -0.69 6.46 7.55
C ALA A 6 -1.29 5.35 6.66
N VAL A 7 -2.53 4.93 6.88
CA VAL A 7 -3.12 3.77 6.21
C VAL A 7 -4.25 4.23 5.31
N LEU A 8 -3.92 4.48 4.06
CA LEU A 8 -4.84 4.98 3.05
C LEU A 8 -5.74 3.86 2.52
N GLY A 9 -7.04 3.95 2.78
CA GLY A 9 -8.04 3.07 2.17
C GLY A 9 -8.17 1.67 2.78
N TYR A 10 -7.51 1.38 3.90
CA TYR A 10 -7.62 0.08 4.57
C TYR A 10 -8.91 -0.11 5.35
N PHE A 11 -9.57 0.98 5.76
CA PHE A 11 -10.62 0.89 6.76
C PHE A 11 -12.01 1.10 6.16
N ARG A 12 -12.87 0.08 6.20
CA ARG A 12 -14.30 0.21 5.89
C ARG A 12 -15.02 0.95 7.01
N GLY A 13 -15.87 1.91 6.62
CA GLY A 13 -16.75 2.61 7.56
C GLY A 13 -16.12 3.81 8.26
N HIS A 14 -14.84 4.07 8.08
CA HIS A 14 -14.20 5.28 8.54
C HIS A 14 -14.10 6.28 7.38
N ARG A 15 -14.34 7.54 7.69
CA ARG A 15 -14.16 8.65 6.77
C ARG A 15 -12.85 8.45 6.02
N ARG A 16 -12.88 8.41 4.68
CA ARG A 16 -11.68 8.38 3.87
C ARG A 16 -10.76 9.46 4.40
N VAL A 17 -9.57 9.09 4.83
CA VAL A 17 -8.52 10.07 5.10
C VAL A 17 -8.33 10.77 3.77
N GLY A 18 -8.77 12.00 3.66
CA GLY A 18 -8.65 12.78 2.44
C GLY A 18 -7.18 12.95 2.11
N LEU A 19 -6.86 13.12 0.84
CA LEU A 19 -5.51 13.45 0.39
C LEU A 19 -4.92 14.66 1.15
N GLU A 20 -5.78 15.58 1.59
CA GLU A 20 -5.41 16.72 2.42
C GLU A 20 -4.94 16.35 3.83
N ASP A 21 -5.55 15.33 4.46
CA ASP A 21 -5.12 14.83 5.76
C ASP A 21 -3.74 14.15 5.68
N CYS A 22 -3.43 13.51 4.55
CA CYS A 22 -2.11 12.96 4.30
C CYS A 22 -1.05 14.06 4.12
N ARG A 23 -1.40 15.17 3.48
CA ARG A 23 -0.53 16.35 3.34
C ARG A 23 -0.31 17.07 4.67
N ARG A 24 -1.30 17.09 5.56
CA ARG A 24 -1.20 17.70 6.90
C ARG A 24 -0.47 16.82 7.91
N ALA A 25 -0.37 15.53 7.67
CA ALA A 25 0.20 14.57 8.62
C ALA A 25 1.73 14.46 8.55
N GLY A 26 2.39 15.10 7.57
CA GLY A 26 3.84 15.07 7.45
C GLY A 26 4.36 16.32 6.75
N ASP A 27 5.25 17.05 7.41
CA ASP A 27 5.94 18.24 6.90
C ASP A 27 7.03 17.89 5.86
N GLY A 28 6.80 16.88 5.03
CA GLY A 28 7.77 16.47 4.02
C GLY A 28 7.18 15.57 2.94
N PRO A 29 7.88 15.41 1.83
CA PRO A 29 7.42 14.56 0.74
C PRO A 29 7.37 13.11 1.22
N TRP A 30 6.32 12.38 0.83
CA TRP A 30 6.22 10.94 1.04
C TRP A 30 7.44 10.24 0.41
N ARG A 31 8.16 9.47 1.20
CA ARG A 31 9.34 8.74 0.75
C ARG A 31 8.95 7.44 0.07
N LEU A 32 7.98 6.74 0.64
CA LEU A 32 7.57 5.41 0.21
C LEU A 32 6.06 5.23 0.33
N LEU A 33 5.42 4.89 -0.77
CA LEU A 33 4.04 4.40 -0.82
C LEU A 33 4.07 2.90 -1.07
N ILE A 34 3.61 2.11 -0.11
CA ILE A 34 3.50 0.65 -0.26
C ILE A 34 2.06 0.32 -0.64
N VAL A 35 1.91 -0.47 -1.70
CA VAL A 35 0.62 -0.80 -2.30
C VAL A 35 0.37 -2.30 -2.21
N GLY A 36 -0.54 -2.72 -1.33
CA GLY A 36 -1.05 -4.09 -1.29
C GLY A 36 -2.06 -4.36 -2.41
N ILE A 37 -2.47 -5.61 -2.56
CA ILE A 37 -3.48 -5.99 -3.57
C ILE A 37 -4.85 -5.54 -3.08
N ASN A 38 -5.30 -6.07 -1.96
CA ASN A 38 -6.55 -5.72 -1.30
C ASN A 38 -6.52 -6.15 0.20
N PRO A 39 -7.45 -5.67 1.03
CA PRO A 39 -7.54 -6.12 2.41
C PRO A 39 -7.92 -7.60 2.50
N GLY A 40 -7.18 -8.38 3.26
CA GLY A 40 -7.61 -9.71 3.69
C GLY A 40 -8.67 -9.61 4.79
N LEU A 41 -9.44 -10.68 5.00
CA LEU A 41 -10.48 -10.69 6.03
C LEU A 41 -9.93 -10.44 7.45
N TRP A 42 -8.75 -10.96 7.75
CA TRP A 42 -8.06 -10.70 9.03
C TRP A 42 -7.72 -9.21 9.20
N THR A 43 -7.18 -8.59 8.15
CA THR A 43 -6.89 -7.15 8.10
C THR A 43 -8.13 -6.31 8.45
N VAL A 44 -9.29 -6.69 7.91
CA VAL A 44 -10.55 -6.00 8.21
C VAL A 44 -10.98 -6.23 9.65
N ALA A 45 -10.88 -7.47 10.15
CA ALA A 45 -11.31 -7.85 11.49
C ALA A 45 -10.54 -7.09 12.59
N VAL A 46 -9.22 -6.93 12.41
CA VAL A 46 -8.37 -6.26 13.42
C VAL A 46 -8.04 -4.80 13.05
N ASN A 47 -8.54 -4.31 11.92
CA ASN A 47 -8.32 -2.95 11.45
C ASN A 47 -6.84 -2.57 11.33
N ALA A 48 -6.03 -3.45 10.74
CA ALA A 48 -4.60 -3.21 10.55
C ALA A 48 -4.09 -3.83 9.24
N PRO A 49 -3.19 -3.15 8.51
CA PRO A 49 -2.66 -3.64 7.24
C PRO A 49 -1.72 -4.83 7.46
N PHE A 50 -1.79 -5.81 6.56
CA PHE A 50 -0.92 -6.99 6.57
C PHE A 50 -0.91 -7.74 7.91
N ALA A 51 -2.07 -7.77 8.60
CA ALA A 51 -2.18 -8.20 9.99
C ALA A 51 -2.22 -9.71 10.20
N HIS A 52 -2.36 -10.51 9.14
CA HIS A 52 -2.36 -11.97 9.32
C HIS A 52 -1.07 -12.43 10.00
N PRO A 53 -1.12 -13.24 11.08
CA PRO A 53 0.05 -13.62 11.87
C PRO A 53 1.18 -14.27 11.07
N GLY A 54 0.86 -15.00 10.00
CA GLY A 54 1.84 -15.61 9.08
C GLY A 54 2.40 -14.64 8.02
N ASN A 55 1.94 -13.39 7.97
CA ASN A 55 2.41 -12.43 6.98
C ASN A 55 3.80 -11.89 7.35
N ARG A 56 4.74 -11.98 6.42
CA ARG A 56 6.12 -11.55 6.62
C ARG A 56 6.36 -10.07 6.31
N PHE A 57 5.32 -9.32 6.00
CA PHE A 57 5.44 -7.91 5.61
C PHE A 57 6.18 -7.08 6.67
N TRP A 58 5.67 -7.03 7.88
CA TRP A 58 6.26 -6.26 8.97
C TRP A 58 7.65 -6.72 9.34
N PRO A 59 7.91 -8.04 9.53
CA PRO A 59 9.26 -8.54 9.75
C PRO A 59 10.25 -8.19 8.63
N SER A 60 9.79 -8.16 7.39
CA SER A 60 10.64 -7.80 6.25
C SER A 60 11.04 -6.32 6.28
N LEU A 61 10.12 -5.42 6.64
CA LEU A 61 10.42 -3.98 6.78
C LEU A 61 11.43 -3.73 7.91
N THR A 62 11.30 -4.42 9.03
CA THR A 62 12.26 -4.34 10.14
C THR A 62 13.64 -4.85 9.71
N ARG A 63 13.70 -6.02 9.07
CA ARG A 63 14.95 -6.61 8.58
C ARG A 63 15.65 -5.72 7.55
N ALA A 64 14.88 -5.04 6.71
CA ALA A 64 15.38 -4.10 5.70
C ALA A 64 15.78 -2.74 6.28
N GLY A 65 15.62 -2.49 7.57
CA GLY A 65 15.90 -1.20 8.19
C GLY A 65 14.95 -0.07 7.76
N VAL A 66 13.81 -0.42 7.16
CA VAL A 66 12.78 0.57 6.78
C VAL A 66 12.04 1.09 8.01
N ILE A 67 11.88 0.24 9.01
CA ILE A 67 11.36 0.56 10.34
C ILE A 67 12.32 -0.01 11.40
N ASP A 68 12.46 0.68 12.53
CA ASP A 68 13.43 0.28 13.57
C ASP A 68 12.85 -0.70 14.58
N GLU A 69 11.54 -0.73 14.74
CA GLU A 69 10.85 -1.51 15.76
C GLU A 69 10.21 -2.76 15.15
N HIS A 70 10.15 -3.83 15.95
CA HIS A 70 9.29 -4.96 15.64
C HIS A 70 7.82 -4.50 15.74
N VAL A 71 7.08 -4.63 14.63
CA VAL A 71 5.67 -4.26 14.55
C VAL A 71 4.82 -5.52 14.51
N ASP A 72 4.10 -5.78 15.61
CA ASP A 72 3.03 -6.77 15.65
C ASP A 72 1.69 -6.06 15.56
N VAL A 73 0.97 -6.31 14.48
CA VAL A 73 -0.37 -5.75 14.23
C VAL A 73 -1.44 -6.84 14.19
N SER A 74 -1.16 -8.03 14.64
CA SER A 74 -2.10 -9.16 14.62
C SER A 74 -3.40 -8.90 15.39
N ARG A 75 -3.36 -7.98 16.34
CA ARG A 75 -4.50 -7.51 17.15
C ARG A 75 -4.93 -6.07 16.84
N GLY A 76 -4.35 -5.46 15.83
CA GLY A 76 -4.60 -4.07 15.43
C GLY A 76 -3.34 -3.21 15.44
N MET A 77 -3.42 -2.06 14.78
CA MET A 77 -2.33 -1.08 14.75
C MET A 77 -2.62 0.06 15.73
N SER A 78 -1.67 0.33 16.62
CA SER A 78 -1.78 1.47 17.53
C SER A 78 -1.54 2.80 16.81
N GLN A 79 -2.06 3.89 17.37
CA GLN A 79 -1.81 5.25 16.86
C GLN A 79 -0.31 5.55 16.82
N ARG A 80 0.44 5.15 17.87
CA ARG A 80 1.90 5.33 17.92
C ARG A 80 2.63 4.66 16.77
N GLN A 81 2.24 3.43 16.41
CA GLN A 81 2.82 2.71 15.27
C GLN A 81 2.51 3.41 13.95
N ALA A 82 1.29 3.89 13.78
CA ALA A 82 0.89 4.65 12.59
C ALA A 82 1.64 5.97 12.46
N ASP A 83 1.76 6.72 13.55
CA ASP A 83 2.49 7.99 13.59
C ASP A 83 3.99 7.78 13.29
N ALA A 84 4.56 6.64 13.72
CA ALA A 84 5.94 6.29 13.39
C ALA A 84 6.15 6.09 11.89
N LEU A 85 5.20 5.48 11.18
CA LEU A 85 5.23 5.35 9.71
C LEU A 85 5.16 6.72 9.04
N VAL A 86 4.22 7.58 9.48
CA VAL A 86 4.06 8.94 8.95
C VAL A 86 5.34 9.76 9.10
N ARG A 87 5.94 9.74 10.30
CA ARG A 87 7.21 10.46 10.56
C ARG A 87 8.36 10.00 9.65
N ARG A 88 8.31 8.75 9.18
CA ARG A 88 9.27 8.20 8.22
C ARG A 88 8.91 8.48 6.77
N GLY A 89 7.78 9.13 6.51
CA GLY A 89 7.25 9.37 5.17
C GLY A 89 6.78 8.10 4.49
N ILE A 90 6.29 7.12 5.25
CA ILE A 90 5.76 5.85 4.73
C ILE A 90 4.24 5.89 4.76
N ALA A 91 3.62 5.65 3.60
CA ALA A 91 2.18 5.49 3.44
C ALA A 91 1.84 4.08 2.93
N LEU A 92 0.68 3.58 3.31
CA LEU A 92 0.17 2.27 2.91
C LEU A 92 -1.18 2.43 2.21
N THR A 93 -1.38 1.66 1.13
CA THR A 93 -2.66 1.61 0.40
C THR A 93 -2.84 0.25 -0.27
N ASN A 94 -3.96 0.07 -0.97
CA ASN A 94 -4.24 -1.11 -1.79
C ASN A 94 -4.63 -0.71 -3.21
N LEU A 95 -4.45 -1.63 -4.17
CA LEU A 95 -5.02 -1.52 -5.51
C LEU A 95 -6.54 -1.52 -5.46
N VAL A 96 -7.12 -2.50 -4.76
CA VAL A 96 -8.57 -2.68 -4.64
C VAL A 96 -8.99 -2.55 -3.18
N ALA A 97 -10.07 -1.81 -2.93
CA ALA A 97 -10.57 -1.59 -1.58
C ALA A 97 -11.45 -2.75 -1.05
N ARG A 98 -11.98 -3.62 -1.94
CA ARG A 98 -12.85 -4.73 -1.56
C ARG A 98 -12.07 -5.82 -0.83
N PRO A 99 -12.45 -6.18 0.40
CA PRO A 99 -11.81 -7.29 1.10
C PRO A 99 -12.22 -8.64 0.51
N THR A 100 -11.28 -9.57 0.51
CA THR A 100 -11.51 -10.96 0.11
C THR A 100 -10.75 -11.91 1.03
N ALA A 101 -11.13 -13.19 1.04
CA ALA A 101 -10.36 -14.21 1.72
C ALA A 101 -9.03 -14.48 0.96
N ARG A 102 -9.08 -14.40 -0.36
CA ARG A 102 -7.94 -14.64 -1.26
C ARG A 102 -7.89 -13.56 -2.34
N ALA A 103 -6.69 -13.18 -2.75
CA ALA A 103 -6.50 -12.15 -3.78
C ALA A 103 -6.99 -12.59 -5.18
N ASP A 104 -7.04 -13.88 -5.46
CA ASP A 104 -7.53 -14.44 -6.73
C ASP A 104 -9.05 -14.37 -6.90
N GLU A 105 -9.78 -13.97 -5.87
CA GLU A 105 -11.21 -13.66 -5.95
C GLU A 105 -11.49 -12.30 -6.62
N LEU A 106 -10.46 -11.48 -6.84
CA LEU A 106 -10.60 -10.21 -7.53
C LEU A 106 -10.66 -10.41 -9.04
N SER A 107 -11.60 -9.74 -9.68
CA SER A 107 -11.69 -9.75 -11.13
C SER A 107 -10.56 -8.94 -11.78
N ARG A 108 -10.29 -9.24 -13.06
CA ARG A 108 -9.33 -8.45 -13.86
C ARG A 108 -9.75 -6.99 -13.97
N GLU A 109 -11.05 -6.73 -14.03
CA GLU A 109 -11.59 -5.37 -14.12
C GLU A 109 -11.37 -4.60 -12.83
N GLU A 110 -11.62 -5.20 -11.67
CA GLU A 110 -11.33 -4.58 -10.37
C GLU A 110 -9.84 -4.19 -10.25
N LEU A 111 -8.94 -5.09 -10.66
CA LEU A 111 -7.51 -4.81 -10.64
C LEU A 111 -7.12 -3.67 -11.60
N ARG A 112 -7.68 -3.64 -12.81
CA ARG A 112 -7.42 -2.58 -13.80
C ARG A 112 -7.94 -1.23 -13.33
N THR A 113 -9.17 -1.18 -12.82
CA THR A 113 -9.74 0.02 -12.21
C THR A 113 -8.89 0.48 -11.01
N GLY A 114 -8.42 -0.45 -10.19
CA GLY A 114 -7.51 -0.18 -9.09
C GLY A 114 -6.18 0.41 -9.56
N GLY A 115 -5.64 -0.06 -10.68
CA GLY A 115 -4.43 0.50 -11.29
C GLY A 115 -4.60 1.95 -11.72
N VAL A 116 -5.71 2.29 -12.37
CA VAL A 116 -6.03 3.69 -12.75
C VAL A 116 -6.15 4.56 -11.50
N ALA A 117 -6.92 4.13 -10.51
CA ALA A 117 -7.08 4.86 -9.25
C ALA A 117 -5.75 5.02 -8.47
N LEU A 118 -4.83 4.07 -8.61
CA LEU A 118 -3.49 4.19 -8.04
C LEU A 118 -2.68 5.29 -8.71
N VAL A 119 -2.71 5.39 -10.04
CA VAL A 119 -2.02 6.47 -10.77
C VAL A 119 -2.49 7.84 -10.28
N GLU A 120 -3.79 8.06 -10.15
CA GLU A 120 -4.36 9.31 -9.62
C GLU A 120 -3.87 9.59 -8.19
N ARG A 121 -3.82 8.55 -7.35
CA ARG A 121 -3.35 8.67 -5.96
C ARG A 121 -1.87 9.01 -5.90
N VAL A 122 -1.04 8.39 -6.74
CA VAL A 122 0.39 8.69 -6.83
C VAL A 122 0.60 10.11 -7.34
N ALA A 123 -0.16 10.54 -8.35
CA ALA A 123 -0.12 11.91 -8.86
C ALA A 123 -0.49 12.95 -7.80
N ALA A 124 -1.38 12.62 -6.86
CA ALA A 124 -1.77 13.52 -5.77
C ALA A 124 -0.78 13.53 -4.61
N LEU A 125 -0.17 12.38 -4.28
CA LEU A 125 0.74 12.23 -3.14
C LEU A 125 2.20 12.55 -3.47
N HIS A 126 2.60 12.43 -4.73
CA HIS A 126 3.99 12.60 -5.18
C HIS A 126 5.03 11.83 -4.33
N PRO A 127 4.85 10.53 -4.04
CA PRO A 127 5.84 9.78 -3.29
C PRO A 127 7.12 9.64 -4.12
N ARG A 128 8.29 9.58 -3.46
CA ARG A 128 9.56 9.33 -4.17
C ARG A 128 9.61 7.92 -4.75
N THR A 129 9.04 6.96 -4.03
CA THR A 129 9.01 5.54 -4.43
C THR A 129 7.64 4.95 -4.17
N VAL A 130 7.16 4.19 -5.13
CA VAL A 130 5.97 3.35 -5.00
C VAL A 130 6.40 1.90 -5.09
N ALA A 131 6.04 1.08 -4.10
CA ALA A 131 6.30 -0.35 -4.08
C ALA A 131 4.99 -1.13 -4.13
N ILE A 132 4.69 -1.76 -5.27
CA ILE A 132 3.51 -2.61 -5.43
C ILE A 132 3.88 -4.03 -5.03
N VAL A 133 3.12 -4.58 -4.07
CA VAL A 133 3.34 -5.89 -3.48
C VAL A 133 2.54 -6.94 -4.24
N GLY A 134 3.23 -7.75 -5.06
CA GLY A 134 2.64 -8.83 -5.83
C GLY A 134 2.65 -8.63 -7.34
N ILE A 135 3.49 -9.42 -8.03
CA ILE A 135 3.71 -9.31 -9.47
C ILE A 135 2.47 -9.66 -10.30
N THR A 136 1.69 -10.66 -9.87
CA THR A 136 0.51 -11.12 -10.63
C THR A 136 -0.56 -10.03 -10.69
N ALA A 137 -0.85 -9.38 -9.55
CA ALA A 137 -1.79 -8.27 -9.51
C ALA A 137 -1.29 -7.07 -10.33
N PHE A 138 0.00 -6.76 -10.24
CA PHE A 138 0.62 -5.71 -11.05
C PHE A 138 0.45 -5.96 -12.55
N ARG A 139 0.78 -7.17 -13.01
CA ARG A 139 0.66 -7.55 -14.43
C ARG A 139 -0.76 -7.33 -14.96
N THR A 140 -1.76 -7.68 -14.17
CA THR A 140 -3.18 -7.51 -14.54
C THR A 140 -3.60 -6.04 -14.48
N ALA A 141 -3.29 -5.36 -13.39
CA ALA A 141 -3.70 -3.96 -13.16
C ALA A 141 -3.14 -3.02 -14.23
N PHE A 142 -1.88 -3.19 -14.61
CA PHE A 142 -1.18 -2.33 -15.58
C PHE A 142 -1.04 -2.93 -16.98
N ARG A 143 -1.68 -4.08 -17.25
CA ARG A 143 -1.65 -4.76 -18.55
C ARG A 143 -0.23 -5.08 -19.05
N ARG A 144 0.65 -5.46 -18.11
CA ARG A 144 2.06 -5.76 -18.38
C ARG A 144 2.38 -7.24 -18.10
N PRO A 145 1.94 -8.18 -18.96
CA PRO A 145 2.02 -9.62 -18.66
C PRO A 145 3.46 -10.13 -18.49
N HIS A 146 4.43 -9.45 -19.08
CA HIS A 146 5.85 -9.82 -19.04
C HIS A 146 6.66 -9.06 -17.99
N ALA A 147 6.03 -8.20 -17.19
CA ALA A 147 6.72 -7.48 -16.12
C ALA A 147 7.41 -8.46 -15.15
N ARG A 148 8.56 -8.05 -14.63
CA ARG A 148 9.34 -8.77 -13.63
C ARG A 148 9.38 -7.99 -12.32
N ILE A 149 9.72 -8.67 -11.23
CA ILE A 149 10.00 -8.03 -9.94
C ILE A 149 11.19 -7.08 -10.12
N GLY A 150 11.14 -5.93 -9.44
CA GLY A 150 12.13 -4.89 -9.49
C GLY A 150 11.60 -3.55 -9.98
N LEU A 151 12.49 -2.69 -10.41
CA LEU A 151 12.18 -1.37 -10.96
C LEU A 151 11.40 -1.51 -12.28
N GLN A 152 10.35 -0.71 -12.43
CA GLN A 152 9.52 -0.66 -13.63
C GLN A 152 9.72 0.66 -14.35
N ASP A 153 9.65 0.62 -15.67
CA ASP A 153 9.48 1.83 -16.46
C ASP A 153 8.03 2.32 -16.32
N ALA A 154 7.84 3.54 -15.85
CA ALA A 154 6.53 4.15 -15.68
C ALA A 154 6.26 5.27 -16.71
N SER A 155 7.14 5.46 -17.68
CA SER A 155 7.07 6.56 -18.67
C SER A 155 5.82 6.52 -19.55
N ASP A 156 5.24 5.33 -19.76
CA ASP A 156 4.01 5.11 -20.53
C ASP A 156 2.73 5.15 -19.67
N LEU A 157 2.85 5.31 -18.36
CA LEU A 157 1.71 5.45 -17.46
C LEU A 157 1.23 6.90 -17.45
N ASN A 158 0.18 7.18 -18.22
CA ASN A 158 -0.39 8.53 -18.30
C ASN A 158 -0.80 9.05 -16.91
N GLY A 159 -0.26 10.20 -16.52
CA GLY A 159 -0.48 10.82 -15.20
C GLY A 159 0.47 10.36 -14.10
N TRP A 160 1.38 9.41 -14.35
CA TRP A 160 2.40 9.03 -13.37
C TRP A 160 3.45 10.14 -13.24
N PRO A 161 3.76 10.61 -12.01
CA PRO A 161 4.80 11.64 -11.82
C PRO A 161 6.19 11.10 -12.17
N GLY A 162 6.93 11.80 -13.02
CA GLY A 162 8.29 11.39 -13.40
C GLY A 162 9.29 11.32 -12.25
N SER A 163 8.97 11.95 -11.11
CA SER A 163 9.77 11.90 -9.88
C SER A 163 9.47 10.69 -8.99
N SER A 164 8.45 9.90 -9.32
CA SER A 164 8.01 8.74 -8.52
C SER A 164 8.52 7.44 -9.15
N ALA A 165 9.52 6.81 -8.56
CA ALA A 165 10.01 5.51 -9.00
C ALA A 165 8.96 4.42 -8.71
N LEU A 166 8.73 3.53 -9.68
CA LEU A 166 7.78 2.42 -9.56
C LEU A 166 8.52 1.09 -9.40
N TRP A 167 8.27 0.41 -8.29
CA TRP A 167 8.82 -0.91 -8.01
C TRP A 167 7.72 -1.95 -7.84
N VAL A 168 8.00 -3.17 -8.26
CA VAL A 168 7.21 -4.36 -7.93
C VAL A 168 8.05 -5.26 -7.04
N VAL A 169 7.49 -5.63 -5.89
CA VAL A 169 8.14 -6.49 -4.91
C VAL A 169 7.35 -7.79 -4.70
N PRO A 170 7.99 -8.86 -4.23
CA PRO A 170 7.29 -10.11 -3.96
C PRO A 170 6.17 -9.94 -2.94
N GLN A 171 5.14 -10.77 -3.05
CA GLN A 171 4.08 -10.84 -2.04
C GLN A 171 4.63 -11.50 -0.78
N PRO A 172 4.47 -10.90 0.41
CA PRO A 172 5.04 -11.42 1.66
C PRO A 172 4.15 -12.45 2.37
N SER A 173 3.06 -12.84 1.78
CA SER A 173 2.25 -13.97 2.23
C SER A 173 3.01 -15.27 1.99
N GLY A 174 3.23 -16.03 3.05
CA GLY A 174 3.79 -17.37 2.98
C GLY A 174 2.84 -18.37 2.36
#